data_8183c5844b344632d58fbf6c97e73296
#
_entry.id   8183c5844b344632d58fbf6c97e73296
#
_cell.length_a   1.000
_cell.length_b   1.000
_cell.length_c   1.000
_cell.angle_alpha   90.00
_cell.angle_beta   90.00
_cell.angle_gamma   90.00
#
_symmetry.space_group_name_H-M   'P 1'
#
loop_
_entity.id
_entity.type
_entity.pdbx_description
1 polymer ?
#
loop_
_entity_poly.entity_id
_entity_poly.type
_entity_poly.pdbx_seq_one_letter_code
_entity_poly.pdbx_strand_id
1 'polypeptide(L)'
;MSYDLAIFGGNPVRDKPFPVWPRLTPDIKSSLIETLDNEDWGVGSDTIERFNRKFSELQNAKYCIAVHSGTSAIWVSLKAIGVGAGDEVIIPSYTFIATATAVVLANAIPVFADIDIENGNIDPLSIESLITNKTKAIIPVHTGGAPPDLDKILSISKKYNIPIIEDAAQAHGSEWKGKKVGALGKGGIFSFQTSKNMSSGEGGAIVSNDDN
;
A
#
# COMPACT_ATOMS: atom_id res chain seq x y z
N MET A 1 -4.21 43.09 2.85
CA MET A 1 -2.79 42.76 2.84
C MET A 1 -2.55 41.91 1.62
N SER A 2 -1.81 42.43 0.62
CA SER A 2 -1.39 41.59 -0.52
C SER A 2 -0.25 40.70 0.00
N TYR A 3 -0.52 39.40 0.10
CA TYR A 3 0.54 38.44 0.36
C TYR A 3 1.30 38.24 -0.96
N ASP A 4 2.46 38.86 -1.09
CA ASP A 4 3.31 38.60 -2.23
C ASP A 4 3.85 37.17 -2.12
N LEU A 5 3.49 36.33 -3.08
CA LEU A 5 4.01 34.98 -3.16
C LEU A 5 5.53 35.01 -3.34
N ALA A 6 6.25 34.08 -2.74
CA ALA A 6 7.70 34.01 -2.82
C ALA A 6 8.22 33.98 -4.28
N ILE A 7 7.48 33.36 -5.20
CA ILE A 7 7.78 33.33 -6.64
C ILE A 7 7.76 34.72 -7.29
N PHE A 8 7.08 35.71 -6.68
CA PHE A 8 7.01 37.10 -7.14
C PHE A 8 7.83 38.06 -6.27
N GLY A 9 8.76 37.53 -5.46
CA GLY A 9 9.66 38.31 -4.63
C GLY A 9 9.23 38.47 -3.17
N GLY A 10 8.13 37.82 -2.76
CA GLY A 10 7.75 37.78 -1.36
C GLY A 10 8.63 36.85 -0.52
N ASN A 11 8.44 36.89 0.80
CA ASN A 11 9.20 36.03 1.71
C ASN A 11 8.77 34.56 1.56
N PRO A 12 9.72 33.60 1.38
CA PRO A 12 9.40 32.19 1.36
C PRO A 12 8.93 31.71 2.74
N VAL A 13 7.96 30.77 2.74
CA VAL A 13 7.49 30.13 3.98
C VAL A 13 8.59 29.27 4.62
N ARG A 14 9.56 28.85 3.81
CA ARG A 14 10.70 28.03 4.22
C ARG A 14 11.96 28.50 3.49
N ASP A 15 13.01 28.74 4.25
CA ASP A 15 14.34 29.13 3.77
C ASP A 15 15.35 27.97 3.77
N LYS A 16 15.01 26.85 4.44
CA LYS A 16 15.87 25.68 4.51
C LYS A 16 15.52 24.66 3.41
N PRO A 17 16.51 24.03 2.77
CA PRO A 17 16.23 22.96 1.80
C PRO A 17 15.52 21.78 2.46
N PHE A 18 14.74 21.03 1.68
CA PHE A 18 14.20 19.78 2.14
C PHE A 18 15.34 18.77 2.37
N PRO A 19 15.19 17.85 3.34
CA PRO A 19 16.15 16.77 3.55
C PRO A 19 16.34 15.94 2.27
N VAL A 20 17.56 15.50 2.03
CA VAL A 20 17.85 14.56 0.94
C VAL A 20 17.21 13.22 1.27
N TRP A 21 16.56 12.61 0.29
CA TRP A 21 15.94 11.30 0.40
C TRP A 21 16.28 10.41 -0.82
N PRO A 22 16.53 9.11 -0.63
CA PRO A 22 16.67 8.42 0.67
C PRO A 22 17.93 8.83 1.42
N ARG A 23 17.91 8.71 2.75
CA ARG A 23 19.03 9.07 3.62
C ARG A 23 19.80 7.82 4.05
N LEU A 24 21.06 7.75 3.67
CA LEU A 24 21.97 6.70 4.15
C LEU A 24 22.48 7.05 5.56
N THR A 25 22.23 6.17 6.52
CA THR A 25 22.78 6.25 7.88
C THR A 25 23.89 5.22 8.08
N PRO A 26 24.80 5.40 9.09
CA PRO A 26 25.80 4.39 9.41
C PRO A 26 25.20 3.00 9.68
N ASP A 27 24.05 2.94 10.35
CA ASP A 27 23.38 1.67 10.69
C ASP A 27 22.87 0.94 9.43
N ILE A 28 22.32 1.68 8.45
CA ILE A 28 21.91 1.10 7.16
C ILE A 28 23.13 0.50 6.45
N LYS A 29 24.24 1.25 6.44
CA LYS A 29 25.47 0.80 5.80
C LYS A 29 26.04 -0.45 6.48
N SER A 30 26.10 -0.47 7.82
CA SER A 30 26.61 -1.63 8.56
C SER A 30 25.73 -2.88 8.37
N SER A 31 24.38 -2.72 8.39
CA SER A 31 23.46 -3.84 8.16
C SER A 31 23.58 -4.43 6.75
N LEU A 32 23.81 -3.58 5.73
CA LEU A 32 24.04 -4.07 4.37
C LEU A 32 25.35 -4.86 4.26
N ILE A 33 26.43 -4.34 4.88
CA ILE A 33 27.73 -5.01 4.89
C ILE A 33 27.62 -6.35 5.64
N GLU A 34 26.98 -6.38 6.80
CA GLU A 34 26.75 -7.60 7.57
C GLU A 34 25.99 -8.65 6.76
N THR A 35 24.95 -8.26 6.03
CA THR A 35 24.20 -9.18 5.17
C THR A 35 25.07 -9.76 4.06
N LEU A 36 25.95 -8.94 3.46
CA LEU A 36 26.88 -9.38 2.42
C LEU A 36 27.96 -10.31 2.97
N ASP A 37 28.56 -9.95 4.11
CA ASP A 37 29.66 -10.72 4.74
C ASP A 37 29.17 -12.09 5.24
N ASN A 38 27.92 -12.18 5.69
CA ASN A 38 27.29 -13.42 6.14
C ASN A 38 26.70 -14.25 4.99
N GLU A 39 26.74 -13.77 3.75
CA GLU A 39 26.11 -14.41 2.59
C GLU A 39 24.61 -14.74 2.82
N ASP A 40 23.93 -13.91 3.65
CA ASP A 40 22.55 -14.13 4.11
C ASP A 40 21.53 -13.49 3.17
N TRP A 41 21.35 -14.09 2.02
CA TRP A 41 20.44 -13.64 0.99
C TRP A 41 19.53 -14.74 0.43
N GLY A 42 18.39 -14.29 -0.11
CA GLY A 42 17.43 -15.18 -0.75
C GLY A 42 16.35 -15.70 0.19
N VAL A 43 15.59 -16.65 -0.33
CA VAL A 43 14.46 -17.24 0.40
C VAL A 43 14.97 -18.04 1.60
N GLY A 44 14.41 -17.76 2.77
CA GLY A 44 14.79 -18.45 4.02
C GLY A 44 15.98 -17.84 4.73
N SER A 45 16.46 -16.66 4.31
CA SER A 45 17.51 -15.93 5.02
C SER A 45 17.02 -15.35 6.35
N ASP A 46 17.88 -15.30 7.35
CA ASP A 46 17.59 -14.72 8.66
C ASP A 46 17.25 -13.22 8.55
N THR A 47 17.85 -12.51 7.58
CA THR A 47 17.58 -11.11 7.30
C THR A 47 16.14 -10.89 6.82
N ILE A 48 15.63 -11.75 5.93
CA ILE A 48 14.24 -11.69 5.46
C ILE A 48 13.27 -12.03 6.59
N GLU A 49 13.53 -13.07 7.37
CA GLU A 49 12.69 -13.45 8.50
C GLU A 49 12.65 -12.36 9.59
N ARG A 50 13.78 -11.71 9.86
CA ARG A 50 13.87 -10.56 10.75
C ARG A 50 13.06 -9.36 10.23
N PHE A 51 13.11 -9.09 8.93
CA PHE A 51 12.29 -8.06 8.29
C PHE A 51 10.80 -8.39 8.44
N ASN A 52 10.37 -9.59 8.04
CA ASN A 52 8.98 -10.03 8.11
C ASN A 52 8.40 -9.84 9.52
N ARG A 53 9.12 -10.31 10.54
CA ARG A 53 8.71 -10.15 11.95
C ARG A 53 8.61 -8.68 12.35
N LYS A 54 9.64 -7.87 12.10
CA LYS A 54 9.65 -6.46 12.51
C LYS A 54 8.60 -5.63 11.78
N PHE A 55 8.37 -5.93 10.51
CA PHE A 55 7.37 -5.19 9.74
C PHE A 55 5.94 -5.58 10.12
N SER A 56 5.68 -6.86 10.39
CA SER A 56 4.38 -7.29 10.93
C SER A 56 4.10 -6.65 12.30
N GLU A 57 5.08 -6.60 13.20
CA GLU A 57 4.97 -5.90 14.49
C GLU A 57 4.66 -4.39 14.31
N LEU A 58 5.36 -3.71 13.38
CA LEU A 58 5.15 -2.29 13.08
C LEU A 58 3.73 -2.00 12.59
N GLN A 59 3.15 -2.90 11.81
CA GLN A 59 1.82 -2.75 11.23
C GLN A 59 0.71 -3.42 12.05
N ASN A 60 1.02 -3.94 13.24
CA ASN A 60 0.08 -4.72 14.06
C ASN A 60 -0.60 -5.85 13.26
N ALA A 61 0.15 -6.48 12.38
CA ALA A 61 -0.28 -7.63 11.58
C ALA A 61 0.27 -8.93 12.15
N LYS A 62 -0.46 -10.02 11.99
CA LYS A 62 -0.02 -11.35 12.41
C LYS A 62 1.08 -11.91 11.50
N TYR A 63 0.95 -11.63 10.20
CA TYR A 63 1.84 -12.13 9.17
C TYR A 63 2.40 -11.00 8.31
N CYS A 64 3.62 -11.18 7.85
CA CYS A 64 4.26 -10.38 6.81
C CYS A 64 5.08 -11.29 5.89
N ILE A 65 5.02 -11.01 4.60
CA ILE A 65 5.79 -11.71 3.57
C ILE A 65 6.48 -10.64 2.72
N ALA A 66 7.81 -10.64 2.71
CA ALA A 66 8.59 -9.79 1.83
C ALA A 66 8.47 -10.27 0.37
N VAL A 67 8.31 -9.30 -0.55
CA VAL A 67 8.27 -9.53 -2.00
C VAL A 67 9.09 -8.44 -2.69
N HIS A 68 9.35 -8.61 -4.00
CA HIS A 68 10.28 -7.72 -4.70
C HIS A 68 9.72 -6.32 -5.04
N SER A 69 8.41 -6.11 -4.99
CA SER A 69 7.79 -4.79 -5.24
C SER A 69 6.36 -4.71 -4.72
N GLY A 70 5.83 -3.47 -4.54
CA GLY A 70 4.41 -3.27 -4.23
C GLY A 70 3.48 -3.80 -5.31
N THR A 71 3.86 -3.70 -6.58
CA THR A 71 3.07 -4.24 -7.70
C THR A 71 2.91 -5.75 -7.61
N SER A 72 4.01 -6.47 -7.33
CA SER A 72 3.95 -7.92 -7.12
C SER A 72 3.19 -8.28 -5.84
N ALA A 73 3.26 -7.45 -4.81
CA ALA A 73 2.49 -7.65 -3.59
C ALA A 73 0.98 -7.63 -3.87
N ILE A 74 0.47 -6.66 -4.65
CA ILE A 74 -0.94 -6.61 -5.07
C ILE A 74 -1.29 -7.85 -5.89
N TRP A 75 -0.49 -8.16 -6.91
CA TRP A 75 -0.73 -9.30 -7.78
C TRP A 75 -0.80 -10.63 -7.02
N VAL A 76 0.17 -10.90 -6.15
CA VAL A 76 0.22 -12.11 -5.32
C VAL A 76 -0.99 -12.17 -4.39
N SER A 77 -1.35 -11.05 -3.74
CA SER A 77 -2.53 -10.99 -2.86
C SER A 77 -3.82 -11.31 -3.61
N LEU A 78 -4.00 -10.77 -4.82
CA LEU A 78 -5.14 -11.10 -5.67
C LEU A 78 -5.18 -12.58 -6.05
N LYS A 79 -4.04 -13.16 -6.41
CA LYS A 79 -3.94 -14.60 -6.72
C LYS A 79 -4.24 -15.47 -5.51
N ALA A 80 -3.77 -15.08 -4.32
CA ALA A 80 -4.01 -15.81 -3.07
C ALA A 80 -5.51 -15.89 -2.71
N ILE A 81 -6.30 -14.85 -3.01
CA ILE A 81 -7.75 -14.86 -2.80
C ILE A 81 -8.55 -15.42 -3.99
N GLY A 82 -7.86 -15.99 -4.97
CA GLY A 82 -8.47 -16.71 -6.11
C GLY A 82 -8.98 -15.81 -7.23
N VAL A 83 -8.49 -14.56 -7.35
CA VAL A 83 -8.80 -13.68 -8.49
C VAL A 83 -8.17 -14.21 -9.78
N GLY A 84 -8.95 -14.24 -10.86
CA GLY A 84 -8.55 -14.77 -12.15
C GLY A 84 -9.34 -14.23 -13.35
N ALA A 85 -9.31 -14.98 -14.44
CA ALA A 85 -9.91 -14.58 -15.71
C ALA A 85 -11.44 -14.41 -15.59
N GLY A 86 -11.92 -13.23 -16.00
CA GLY A 86 -13.33 -12.85 -15.96
C GLY A 86 -13.82 -12.25 -14.65
N ASP A 87 -13.00 -12.29 -13.60
CA ASP A 87 -13.29 -11.62 -12.35
C ASP A 87 -13.10 -10.09 -12.47
N GLU A 88 -13.87 -9.34 -11.73
CA GLU A 88 -13.79 -7.90 -11.62
C GLU A 88 -13.18 -7.50 -10.28
N VAL A 89 -12.27 -6.51 -10.31
CA VAL A 89 -11.65 -5.93 -9.12
C VAL A 89 -11.92 -4.44 -9.11
N ILE A 90 -12.63 -3.95 -8.08
CA ILE A 90 -12.92 -2.52 -7.94
C ILE A 90 -11.72 -1.80 -7.35
N ILE A 91 -11.27 -0.76 -8.04
CA ILE A 91 -10.12 0.08 -7.67
C ILE A 91 -10.49 1.56 -7.82
N PRO A 92 -9.83 2.52 -7.13
CA PRO A 92 -10.07 3.93 -7.36
C PRO A 92 -9.57 4.38 -8.74
N SER A 93 -10.25 5.37 -9.33
CA SER A 93 -9.80 6.02 -10.58
C SER A 93 -8.54 6.87 -10.38
N TYR A 94 -8.28 7.36 -9.16
CA TYR A 94 -7.07 8.08 -8.78
C TYR A 94 -6.16 7.18 -7.95
N THR A 95 -5.16 6.62 -8.59
CA THR A 95 -4.13 5.77 -7.97
C THR A 95 -2.87 5.73 -8.85
N PHE A 96 -1.78 5.20 -8.30
CA PHE A 96 -0.64 4.82 -9.12
C PHE A 96 -1.00 3.64 -10.02
N ILE A 97 -0.53 3.66 -11.27
CA ILE A 97 -0.90 2.68 -12.31
C ILE A 97 -0.70 1.22 -11.87
N ALA A 98 0.21 0.95 -10.93
CA ALA A 98 0.49 -0.39 -10.44
C ALA A 98 -0.75 -1.11 -9.88
N THR A 99 -1.69 -0.38 -9.25
CA THR A 99 -2.93 -0.96 -8.73
C THR A 99 -3.74 -1.60 -9.87
N ALA A 100 -3.93 -0.89 -10.99
CA ALA A 100 -4.62 -1.43 -12.16
C ALA A 100 -3.79 -2.50 -12.89
N THR A 101 -2.47 -2.28 -13.04
CA THR A 101 -1.57 -3.23 -13.69
C THR A 101 -1.58 -4.59 -12.99
N ALA A 102 -1.58 -4.62 -11.65
CA ALA A 102 -1.61 -5.87 -10.88
C ALA A 102 -2.92 -6.66 -11.09
N VAL A 103 -4.05 -5.96 -11.25
CA VAL A 103 -5.35 -6.59 -11.60
C VAL A 103 -5.26 -7.24 -12.98
N VAL A 104 -4.72 -6.53 -13.97
CA VAL A 104 -4.52 -7.08 -15.34
C VAL A 104 -3.56 -8.26 -15.33
N LEU A 105 -2.46 -8.19 -14.57
CA LEU A 105 -1.52 -9.30 -14.37
C LEU A 105 -2.18 -10.54 -13.72
N ALA A 106 -3.21 -10.33 -12.91
CA ALA A 106 -4.01 -11.43 -12.36
C ALA A 106 -5.00 -12.04 -13.38
N ASN A 107 -5.04 -11.53 -14.63
CA ASN A 107 -6.00 -11.80 -15.68
C ASN A 107 -7.43 -11.38 -15.33
N ALA A 108 -7.60 -10.41 -14.44
CA ALA A 108 -8.89 -9.85 -14.03
C ALA A 108 -9.14 -8.48 -14.70
N ILE A 109 -10.33 -7.96 -14.51
CA ILE A 109 -10.81 -6.72 -15.10
C ILE A 109 -10.81 -5.63 -14.02
N PRO A 110 -10.00 -4.56 -14.13
CA PRO A 110 -10.10 -3.42 -13.22
C PRO A 110 -11.38 -2.63 -13.49
N VAL A 111 -12.19 -2.43 -12.45
CA VAL A 111 -13.41 -1.61 -12.46
C VAL A 111 -13.11 -0.35 -11.68
N PHE A 112 -13.19 0.80 -12.34
CA PHE A 112 -12.81 2.08 -11.74
C PHE A 112 -13.97 2.71 -10.99
N ALA A 113 -13.84 2.79 -9.67
CA ALA A 113 -14.74 3.58 -8.83
C ALA A 113 -14.31 5.05 -8.82
N ASP A 114 -15.28 5.93 -8.68
CA ASP A 114 -15.00 7.36 -8.50
C ASP A 114 -14.34 7.63 -7.15
N ILE A 115 -13.82 8.83 -6.99
CA ILE A 115 -13.15 9.28 -5.77
C ILE A 115 -13.96 10.36 -5.07
N ASP A 116 -13.79 10.45 -3.76
CA ASP A 116 -14.27 11.55 -2.96
C ASP A 116 -13.44 12.80 -3.29
N ILE A 117 -14.10 13.85 -3.76
CA ILE A 117 -13.46 15.09 -4.20
C ILE A 117 -12.71 15.83 -3.09
N GLU A 118 -13.07 15.61 -1.83
CA GLU A 118 -12.46 16.29 -0.70
C GLU A 118 -11.11 15.70 -0.31
N ASN A 119 -10.93 14.40 -0.50
CA ASN A 119 -9.72 13.69 -0.02
C ASN A 119 -9.00 12.85 -1.10
N GLY A 120 -9.60 12.69 -2.29
CA GLY A 120 -9.00 11.95 -3.40
C GLY A 120 -8.96 10.44 -3.23
N ASN A 121 -9.55 9.90 -2.17
CA ASN A 121 -9.66 8.46 -1.96
C ASN A 121 -10.93 7.89 -2.60
N ILE A 122 -10.96 6.56 -2.74
CA ILE A 122 -12.11 5.85 -3.33
C ILE A 122 -13.41 6.18 -2.58
N ASP A 123 -14.47 6.51 -3.33
CA ASP A 123 -15.80 6.79 -2.77
C ASP A 123 -16.55 5.48 -2.48
N PRO A 124 -16.93 5.21 -1.21
CA PRO A 124 -17.70 4.02 -0.86
C PRO A 124 -19.05 3.89 -1.59
N LEU A 125 -19.71 5.02 -1.93
CA LEU A 125 -20.96 4.97 -2.69
C LEU A 125 -20.72 4.52 -4.13
N SER A 126 -19.62 4.98 -4.73
CA SER A 126 -19.21 4.52 -6.05
C SER A 126 -18.88 3.02 -6.05
N ILE A 127 -18.16 2.54 -5.02
CA ILE A 127 -17.87 1.09 -4.87
C ILE A 127 -19.18 0.30 -4.92
N GLU A 128 -20.13 0.65 -4.07
CA GLU A 128 -21.37 -0.13 -3.94
C GLU A 128 -22.19 -0.18 -5.24
N SER A 129 -22.20 0.92 -6.00
CA SER A 129 -22.90 1.01 -7.29
C SER A 129 -22.29 0.14 -8.41
N LEU A 130 -21.02 -0.23 -8.28
CA LEU A 130 -20.25 -0.98 -9.29
C LEU A 130 -20.20 -2.48 -9.01
N ILE A 131 -20.73 -2.94 -7.88
CA ILE A 131 -20.69 -4.36 -7.52
C ILE A 131 -21.58 -5.18 -8.46
N THR A 132 -20.99 -6.21 -9.04
CA THR A 132 -21.66 -7.21 -9.88
C THR A 132 -21.46 -8.62 -9.31
N ASN A 133 -22.03 -9.64 -9.94
CA ASN A 133 -21.77 -11.03 -9.61
C ASN A 133 -20.36 -11.52 -9.98
N LYS A 134 -19.59 -10.69 -10.69
CA LYS A 134 -18.17 -10.95 -11.05
C LYS A 134 -17.20 -10.25 -10.13
N THR A 135 -17.66 -9.34 -9.28
CA THR A 135 -16.79 -8.59 -8.37
C THR A 135 -16.17 -9.55 -7.34
N LYS A 136 -14.85 -9.71 -7.40
CA LYS A 136 -14.08 -10.65 -6.61
C LYS A 136 -13.27 -10.02 -5.51
N ALA A 137 -12.88 -8.74 -5.66
CA ALA A 137 -12.13 -7.99 -4.66
C ALA A 137 -12.37 -6.49 -4.80
N ILE A 138 -12.06 -5.76 -3.73
CA ILE A 138 -11.97 -4.30 -3.69
C ILE A 138 -10.55 -3.94 -3.24
N ILE A 139 -9.90 -2.98 -3.92
CA ILE A 139 -8.59 -2.46 -3.54
C ILE A 139 -8.74 -0.98 -3.18
N PRO A 140 -9.04 -0.61 -1.94
CA PRO A 140 -8.90 0.77 -1.50
C PRO A 140 -7.42 1.14 -1.44
N VAL A 141 -7.10 2.37 -1.88
CA VAL A 141 -5.74 2.92 -1.84
C VAL A 141 -5.67 3.99 -0.76
N HIS A 142 -4.63 3.93 0.06
CA HIS A 142 -4.36 4.97 1.06
C HIS A 142 -3.53 6.08 0.43
N THR A 143 -4.18 6.93 -0.37
CA THR A 143 -3.54 7.93 -1.20
C THR A 143 -2.77 8.96 -0.37
N GLY A 144 -1.48 9.14 -0.67
CA GLY A 144 -0.60 10.04 0.09
C GLY A 144 -0.44 9.66 1.57
N GLY A 145 -0.81 8.44 1.96
CA GLY A 145 -0.81 7.96 3.35
C GLY A 145 -2.11 8.25 4.11
N ALA A 146 -3.10 8.88 3.47
CA ALA A 146 -4.41 9.15 4.06
C ALA A 146 -5.38 7.99 3.79
N PRO A 147 -5.94 7.33 4.81
CA PRO A 147 -6.89 6.24 4.60
C PRO A 147 -8.23 6.75 4.04
N PRO A 148 -8.89 5.98 3.15
CA PRO A 148 -10.30 6.20 2.80
C PRO A 148 -11.22 5.92 4.00
N ASP A 149 -12.53 6.12 3.85
CA ASP A 149 -13.53 5.73 4.87
C ASP A 149 -13.61 4.19 4.98
N LEU A 150 -12.68 3.62 5.74
CA LEU A 150 -12.58 2.16 5.89
C LEU A 150 -13.80 1.56 6.60
N ASP A 151 -14.49 2.30 7.46
CA ASP A 151 -15.68 1.76 8.14
C ASP A 151 -16.77 1.45 7.11
N LYS A 152 -17.02 2.38 6.17
CA LYS A 152 -18.00 2.14 5.10
C LYS A 152 -17.54 1.04 4.15
N ILE A 153 -16.27 1.05 3.75
CA ILE A 153 -15.72 0.04 2.83
C ILE A 153 -15.78 -1.35 3.44
N LEU A 154 -15.41 -1.51 4.71
CA LEU A 154 -15.52 -2.78 5.44
C LEU A 154 -16.97 -3.24 5.61
N SER A 155 -17.90 -2.29 5.80
CA SER A 155 -19.33 -2.61 5.83
C SER A 155 -19.84 -3.15 4.49
N ILE A 156 -19.42 -2.55 3.37
CA ILE A 156 -19.72 -3.03 2.01
C ILE A 156 -19.13 -4.42 1.79
N SER A 157 -17.85 -4.60 2.11
CA SER A 157 -17.16 -5.89 2.04
C SER A 157 -17.95 -6.99 2.77
N LYS A 158 -18.36 -6.73 4.00
CA LYS A 158 -19.15 -7.67 4.80
C LYS A 158 -20.54 -7.93 4.19
N LYS A 159 -21.23 -6.89 3.71
CA LYS A 159 -22.57 -6.99 3.12
C LYS A 159 -22.58 -7.88 1.88
N TYR A 160 -21.58 -7.74 1.03
CA TYR A 160 -21.48 -8.44 -0.25
C TYR A 160 -20.53 -9.66 -0.21
N ASN A 161 -19.90 -9.92 0.92
CA ASN A 161 -18.89 -10.99 1.09
C ASN A 161 -17.75 -10.89 0.07
N ILE A 162 -17.26 -9.64 -0.18
CA ILE A 162 -16.17 -9.35 -1.11
C ILE A 162 -14.93 -8.96 -0.29
N PRO A 163 -13.78 -9.66 -0.44
CA PRO A 163 -12.57 -9.36 0.30
C PRO A 163 -11.96 -8.00 -0.11
N ILE A 164 -11.30 -7.35 0.86
CA ILE A 164 -10.54 -6.13 0.67
C ILE A 164 -9.06 -6.46 0.74
N ILE A 165 -8.30 -5.97 -0.25
CA ILE A 165 -6.83 -5.89 -0.23
C ILE A 165 -6.46 -4.41 -0.16
N GLU A 166 -5.90 -3.96 0.94
CA GLU A 166 -5.51 -2.56 1.13
C GLU A 166 -4.23 -2.25 0.36
N ASP A 167 -4.26 -1.28 -0.57
CA ASP A 167 -3.05 -0.74 -1.17
C ASP A 167 -2.49 0.35 -0.25
N ALA A 168 -1.61 -0.05 0.67
CA ALA A 168 -0.92 0.81 1.62
C ALA A 168 0.50 1.18 1.17
N ALA A 169 0.80 1.12 -0.14
CA ALA A 169 2.11 1.42 -0.71
C ALA A 169 2.65 2.82 -0.38
N GLN A 170 1.80 3.74 0.09
CA GLN A 170 2.15 5.10 0.50
C GLN A 170 1.85 5.37 1.98
N ALA A 171 1.47 4.33 2.77
CA ALA A 171 0.83 4.51 4.07
C ALA A 171 1.55 3.77 5.21
N HIS A 172 2.90 3.66 5.13
CA HIS A 172 3.70 3.06 6.21
C HIS A 172 3.47 3.80 7.52
N GLY A 173 2.99 3.08 8.54
CA GLY A 173 2.70 3.64 9.84
C GLY A 173 1.39 4.43 9.96
N SER A 174 0.65 4.64 8.88
CA SER A 174 -0.66 5.31 8.92
C SER A 174 -1.68 4.51 9.73
N GLU A 175 -2.68 5.22 10.25
CA GLU A 175 -3.71 4.64 11.11
C GLU A 175 -5.11 5.09 10.69
N TRP A 176 -6.06 4.19 10.83
CA TRP A 176 -7.49 4.47 10.81
C TRP A 176 -8.05 4.24 12.21
N LYS A 177 -8.50 5.31 12.86
CA LYS A 177 -9.08 5.26 14.24
C LYS A 177 -8.20 4.48 15.23
N GLY A 178 -6.89 4.75 15.21
CA GLY A 178 -5.92 4.13 16.12
C GLY A 178 -5.50 2.71 15.77
N LYS A 179 -5.90 2.20 14.60
CA LYS A 179 -5.45 0.90 14.08
C LYS A 179 -4.58 1.10 12.86
N LYS A 180 -3.46 0.39 12.78
CA LYS A 180 -2.57 0.42 11.61
C LYS A 180 -3.32 -0.05 10.36
N VAL A 181 -3.16 0.70 9.25
CA VAL A 181 -3.73 0.29 7.95
C VAL A 181 -2.90 -0.82 7.31
N GLY A 182 -3.48 -1.52 6.34
CA GLY A 182 -2.86 -2.63 5.61
C GLY A 182 -3.22 -4.02 6.12
N ALA A 183 -3.83 -4.14 7.32
CA ALA A 183 -4.29 -5.41 7.85
C ALA A 183 -5.71 -5.32 8.45
N LEU A 184 -6.50 -4.35 8.01
CA LEU A 184 -7.90 -4.16 8.42
C LEU A 184 -8.85 -4.91 7.51
N GLY A 185 -8.47 -5.15 6.24
CA GLY A 185 -9.13 -6.05 5.31
C GLY A 185 -8.64 -7.50 5.42
N LYS A 186 -8.77 -8.26 4.33
CA LYS A 186 -8.20 -9.63 4.21
C LYS A 186 -6.67 -9.60 4.27
N GLY A 187 -6.07 -8.53 3.74
CA GLY A 187 -4.65 -8.23 3.77
C GLY A 187 -4.38 -6.88 3.14
N GLY A 188 -3.12 -6.49 3.13
CA GLY A 188 -2.69 -5.26 2.47
C GLY A 188 -1.24 -5.33 2.06
N ILE A 189 -0.86 -4.36 1.24
CA ILE A 189 0.45 -4.33 0.61
C ILE A 189 1.19 -3.03 0.90
N PHE A 190 2.50 -3.13 0.93
CA PHE A 190 3.41 -2.02 1.08
C PHE A 190 4.49 -2.04 -0.01
N SER A 191 5.00 -0.86 -0.34
CA SER A 191 6.09 -0.70 -1.31
C SER A 191 7.29 -0.04 -0.64
N PHE A 192 8.49 -0.52 -0.91
CA PHE A 192 9.75 0.04 -0.44
C PHE A 192 10.58 0.63 -1.58
N GLN A 193 9.91 1.00 -2.69
CA GLN A 193 10.54 1.69 -3.81
C GLN A 193 11.15 3.03 -3.34
N THR A 194 12.18 3.49 -4.01
CA THR A 194 13.03 4.65 -3.62
C THR A 194 12.26 5.89 -3.17
N SER A 195 11.11 6.20 -3.78
CA SER A 195 10.31 7.40 -3.45
C SER A 195 9.46 7.27 -2.19
N LYS A 196 9.31 6.05 -1.62
CA LYS A 196 8.44 5.82 -0.47
C LYS A 196 9.07 6.34 0.82
N ASN A 197 8.22 6.67 1.80
CA ASN A 197 8.66 7.15 3.12
C ASN A 197 9.47 6.12 3.94
N MET A 198 9.41 4.84 3.56
CA MET A 198 10.31 3.78 3.98
C MET A 198 10.82 3.09 2.72
N SER A 199 12.13 3.10 2.47
CA SER A 199 12.72 2.66 1.21
C SER A 199 13.85 1.66 1.42
N SER A 200 13.89 0.65 0.54
CA SER A 200 15.02 -0.27 0.36
C SER A 200 15.63 -0.20 -1.06
N GLY A 201 15.33 0.89 -1.80
CA GLY A 201 15.63 0.99 -3.23
C GLY A 201 14.49 0.41 -4.06
N GLU A 202 14.29 -0.88 -4.00
CA GLU A 202 13.12 -1.62 -4.48
C GLU A 202 12.70 -2.63 -3.41
N GLY A 203 11.42 -3.01 -3.39
CA GLY A 203 10.88 -3.98 -2.44
C GLY A 203 9.38 -3.82 -2.24
N GLY A 204 8.79 -4.82 -1.60
CA GLY A 204 7.40 -4.81 -1.18
C GLY A 204 7.16 -5.75 -0.02
N ALA A 205 6.01 -5.63 0.60
CA ALA A 205 5.52 -6.58 1.59
C ALA A 205 4.01 -6.79 1.46
N ILE A 206 3.58 -7.96 1.84
CA ILE A 206 2.18 -8.31 2.07
C ILE A 206 2.00 -8.52 3.56
N VAL A 207 0.99 -7.92 4.17
CA VAL A 207 0.62 -8.16 5.57
C VAL A 207 -0.80 -8.68 5.66
N SER A 208 -1.07 -9.54 6.66
CA SER A 208 -2.40 -10.09 6.89
C SER A 208 -2.58 -10.51 8.34
N ASN A 209 -3.84 -10.53 8.78
CA ASN A 209 -4.29 -11.17 10.03
C ASN A 209 -5.04 -12.49 9.77
N ASP A 210 -5.23 -12.86 8.52
CA ASP A 210 -5.93 -14.07 8.11
C ASP A 210 -5.00 -15.29 8.11
N ASP A 211 -5.50 -16.41 8.60
CA ASP A 211 -4.74 -17.66 8.73
C ASP A 211 -4.74 -18.54 7.45
N ASN A 212 -5.51 -18.11 6.42
CA ASN A 212 -5.68 -18.85 5.16
C ASN A 212 -4.95 -18.20 4.00
#